data_6727531998fcb5ddf5d878c36a353e79
#
_entry.id   6727531998fcb5ddf5d878c36a353e79
#
_cell.length_a   1.000
_cell.length_b   1.000
_cell.length_c   1.000
_cell.angle_alpha   90.00
_cell.angle_beta   90.00
_cell.angle_gamma   90.00
#
_symmetry.space_group_name_H-M   'P 1'
#
loop_
_entity.id
_entity.type
_entity.pdbx_description
1 polymer ?
#
loop_
_entity_poly.entity_id
_entity_poly.type
_entity_poly.pdbx_seq_one_letter_code
_entity_poly.pdbx_strand_id
1 'polypeptide(L)'
;MSKIVGSDRVKRGMAEMQKGGVIMDVVNAEQAKIAEEAGAVAVMALERVPSDIRAAGGVARACNPKIVQEVMDAVSIPVMAKCRIGHITEARVLEAMGVDYIDESEVLTPADEEYHLLKSDYTVPFVCGCRNLGEAARRIGEGAAMLRTKGEPGTGNIVEAVRHMRQVNSEVAKLTVMPDDEIMTFAKEIGAPYEVLKSIKDNGRLPVVNFAAGGVATCLLYTSDAADDSLR
;
A
#
# COMPACT_ATOMS: atom_id res chain seq x y z
N MET A 1 -18.46 -26.17 7.26
CA MET A 1 -18.18 -24.73 7.48
C MET A 1 -16.97 -24.39 6.64
N SER A 2 -17.14 -23.63 5.53
CA SER A 2 -16.01 -23.09 4.78
C SER A 2 -15.22 -22.16 5.70
N LYS A 3 -13.91 -22.34 5.82
CA LYS A 3 -13.05 -21.40 6.53
C LYS A 3 -13.23 -20.04 5.86
N ILE A 4 -13.69 -19.01 6.60
CA ILE A 4 -13.74 -17.63 6.13
C ILE A 4 -12.29 -17.12 6.17
N VAL A 5 -11.51 -17.53 5.18
CA VAL A 5 -10.13 -17.06 4.98
C VAL A 5 -10.16 -16.02 3.87
N GLY A 6 -9.51 -14.89 4.07
CA GLY A 6 -9.37 -13.88 3.05
C GLY A 6 -10.61 -13.04 2.75
N SER A 7 -11.58 -12.95 3.67
CA SER A 7 -12.67 -11.98 3.54
C SER A 7 -12.15 -10.54 3.67
N ASP A 8 -12.82 -9.57 3.06
CA ASP A 8 -12.45 -8.15 3.16
C ASP A 8 -12.31 -7.68 4.61
N ARG A 9 -13.17 -8.16 5.50
CA ARG A 9 -13.10 -7.87 6.94
C ARG A 9 -11.79 -8.35 7.55
N VAL A 10 -11.35 -9.57 7.23
CA VAL A 10 -10.08 -10.13 7.74
C VAL A 10 -8.91 -9.37 7.16
N LYS A 11 -8.88 -9.15 5.85
CA LYS A 11 -7.79 -8.42 5.16
C LYS A 11 -7.62 -7.00 5.71
N ARG A 12 -8.73 -6.25 5.86
CA ARG A 12 -8.71 -4.89 6.44
C ARG A 12 -8.32 -4.91 7.93
N GLY A 13 -8.76 -5.93 8.67
CA GLY A 13 -8.37 -6.10 10.07
C GLY A 13 -6.86 -6.34 10.23
N MET A 14 -6.26 -7.16 9.36
CA MET A 14 -4.81 -7.32 9.32
C MET A 14 -4.09 -6.00 9.02
N ALA A 15 -4.58 -5.23 8.05
CA ALA A 15 -4.02 -3.92 7.72
C ALA A 15 -4.14 -2.91 8.89
N GLU A 16 -5.28 -2.89 9.59
CA GLU A 16 -5.49 -2.01 10.75
C GLU A 16 -4.51 -2.29 11.89
N MET A 17 -4.04 -3.55 12.03
CA MET A 17 -3.02 -3.91 13.04
C MET A 17 -1.65 -3.24 12.77
N GLN A 18 -1.39 -2.79 11.55
CA GLN A 18 -0.14 -2.10 11.19
C GLN A 18 -0.18 -0.59 11.47
N LYS A 19 -1.36 -0.04 11.78
CA LYS A 19 -1.58 1.39 11.95
C LYS A 19 -0.71 1.97 13.09
N GLY A 20 -0.10 3.11 12.82
CA GLY A 20 0.79 3.80 13.77
C GLY A 20 2.19 3.20 13.85
N GLY A 21 2.48 2.12 13.11
CA GLY A 21 3.78 1.50 13.06
C GLY A 21 4.59 1.88 11.82
N VAL A 22 5.82 1.38 11.78
CA VAL A 22 6.76 1.58 10.66
C VAL A 22 6.90 0.27 9.90
N ILE A 23 6.79 0.34 8.57
CA ILE A 23 7.05 -0.77 7.65
C ILE A 23 8.40 -0.48 6.98
N MET A 24 9.37 -1.39 7.12
CA MET A 24 10.75 -1.20 6.65
C MET A 24 11.02 -2.00 5.38
N ASP A 25 11.56 -1.33 4.35
CA ASP A 25 12.10 -1.97 3.16
C ASP A 25 13.42 -2.68 3.53
N VAL A 26 13.54 -3.97 3.19
CA VAL A 26 14.71 -4.81 3.48
C VAL A 26 15.10 -5.65 2.26
N VAL A 27 16.40 -5.93 2.07
CA VAL A 27 16.90 -6.66 0.90
C VAL A 27 17.49 -8.04 1.26
N ASN A 28 17.55 -8.37 2.55
CA ASN A 28 18.04 -9.66 3.04
C ASN A 28 17.56 -9.95 4.46
N ALA A 29 17.80 -11.17 4.93
CA ALA A 29 17.42 -11.64 6.26
C ALA A 29 18.06 -10.86 7.41
N GLU A 30 19.30 -10.38 7.25
CA GLU A 30 20.00 -9.61 8.28
C GLU A 30 19.32 -8.26 8.51
N GLN A 31 19.02 -7.53 7.44
CA GLN A 31 18.28 -6.26 7.53
C GLN A 31 16.87 -6.46 8.11
N ALA A 32 16.20 -7.58 7.79
CA ALA A 32 14.90 -7.89 8.33
C ALA A 32 14.92 -8.06 9.85
N LYS A 33 15.92 -8.76 10.39
CA LYS A 33 16.13 -8.91 11.84
C LYS A 33 16.41 -7.58 12.52
N ILE A 34 17.26 -6.75 11.93
CA ILE A 34 17.57 -5.40 12.45
C ILE A 34 16.27 -4.55 12.48
N ALA A 35 15.44 -4.62 11.44
CA ALA A 35 14.18 -3.89 11.40
C ALA A 35 13.21 -4.36 12.50
N GLU A 36 13.07 -5.68 12.70
CA GLU A 36 12.24 -6.25 13.76
C GLU A 36 12.74 -5.84 15.14
N GLU A 37 14.04 -5.95 15.41
CA GLU A 37 14.67 -5.53 16.66
C GLU A 37 14.51 -4.03 16.94
N ALA A 38 14.48 -3.22 15.88
CA ALA A 38 14.21 -1.77 15.97
C ALA A 38 12.73 -1.43 16.19
N GLY A 39 11.83 -2.43 16.18
CA GLY A 39 10.40 -2.25 16.45
C GLY A 39 9.54 -1.98 15.21
N ALA A 40 10.00 -2.35 14.02
CA ALA A 40 9.16 -2.34 12.84
C ALA A 40 7.95 -3.28 13.04
N VAL A 41 6.77 -2.86 12.54
CA VAL A 41 5.55 -3.67 12.64
C VAL A 41 5.41 -4.65 11.47
N ALA A 42 6.14 -4.42 10.39
CA ALA A 42 6.25 -5.29 9.24
C ALA A 42 7.52 -4.94 8.44
N VAL A 43 7.94 -5.85 7.58
CA VAL A 43 9.01 -5.61 6.60
C VAL A 43 8.49 -5.82 5.18
N MET A 44 9.07 -5.07 4.23
CA MET A 44 8.85 -5.22 2.80
C MET A 44 10.08 -5.87 2.17
N ALA A 45 9.96 -7.11 1.74
CA ALA A 45 11.05 -7.83 1.10
C ALA A 45 11.27 -7.35 -0.35
N LEU A 46 12.47 -6.89 -0.64
CA LEU A 46 12.89 -6.37 -1.94
C LEU A 46 14.19 -7.05 -2.39
N GLU A 47 14.41 -7.13 -3.70
CA GLU A 47 15.72 -7.49 -4.25
C GLU A 47 16.65 -6.27 -4.32
N ARG A 48 16.07 -5.10 -4.58
CA ARG A 48 16.75 -3.81 -4.65
C ARG A 48 15.86 -2.73 -4.06
N VAL A 49 16.41 -1.83 -3.29
CA VAL A 49 15.68 -0.67 -2.80
C VAL A 49 15.34 0.30 -3.95
N PRO A 50 14.31 1.13 -3.81
CA PRO A 50 13.88 2.03 -4.89
C PRO A 50 14.97 2.94 -5.46
N SER A 51 15.94 3.37 -4.64
CA SER A 51 17.09 4.15 -5.11
C SER A 51 17.98 3.38 -6.08
N ASP A 52 18.21 2.09 -5.82
CA ASP A 52 19.02 1.23 -6.68
C ASP A 52 18.31 0.89 -7.99
N ILE A 53 16.98 0.68 -7.90
CA ILE A 53 16.13 0.49 -9.10
C ILE A 53 16.21 1.72 -9.99
N ARG A 54 16.10 2.92 -9.41
CA ARG A 54 16.19 4.19 -10.14
C ARG A 54 17.58 4.39 -10.77
N ALA A 55 18.65 4.08 -10.04
CA ALA A 55 20.03 4.23 -10.52
C ALA A 55 20.36 3.23 -11.65
N ALA A 56 19.90 1.99 -11.53
CA ALA A 56 20.19 0.93 -12.50
C ALA A 56 19.42 1.12 -13.81
N GLY A 57 18.22 1.73 -13.76
CA GLY A 57 17.31 1.82 -14.91
C GLY A 57 16.80 0.45 -15.38
N GLY A 58 16.14 0.42 -16.53
CA GLY A 58 15.64 -0.81 -17.13
C GLY A 58 14.38 -1.37 -16.46
N VAL A 59 14.11 -2.65 -16.69
CA VAL A 59 12.91 -3.33 -16.19
C VAL A 59 13.12 -3.79 -14.74
N ALA A 60 12.31 -3.24 -13.81
CA ALA A 60 12.24 -3.68 -12.43
C ALA A 60 11.14 -4.75 -12.27
N ARG A 61 11.51 -5.96 -11.86
CA ARG A 61 10.61 -7.11 -11.65
C ARG A 61 10.37 -7.35 -10.17
N ALA A 62 9.43 -8.26 -9.85
CA ALA A 62 9.24 -8.76 -8.51
C ALA A 62 10.55 -9.34 -7.93
N CYS A 63 10.66 -9.30 -6.61
CA CYS A 63 11.80 -9.85 -5.88
C CYS A 63 11.94 -11.36 -6.14
N ASN A 64 13.18 -11.85 -6.16
CA ASN A 64 13.44 -13.29 -6.25
C ASN A 64 12.74 -14.02 -5.09
N PRO A 65 11.90 -15.04 -5.37
CA PRO A 65 11.18 -15.79 -4.33
C PRO A 65 12.10 -16.34 -3.21
N LYS A 66 13.35 -16.69 -3.54
CA LYS A 66 14.31 -17.17 -2.53
C LYS A 66 14.62 -16.09 -1.49
N ILE A 67 14.80 -14.83 -1.90
CA ILE A 67 15.04 -13.72 -0.97
C ILE A 67 13.81 -13.49 -0.10
N VAL A 68 12.61 -13.53 -0.69
CA VAL A 68 11.36 -13.40 0.05
C VAL A 68 11.26 -14.48 1.12
N GLN A 69 11.56 -15.74 0.77
CA GLN A 69 11.53 -16.85 1.72
C GLN A 69 12.56 -16.68 2.83
N GLU A 70 13.80 -16.28 2.50
CA GLU A 70 14.85 -16.03 3.49
C GLU A 70 14.46 -14.93 4.49
N VAL A 71 13.75 -13.89 4.03
CA VAL A 71 13.21 -12.84 4.91
C VAL A 71 12.08 -13.40 5.78
N MET A 72 11.14 -14.17 5.21
CA MET A 72 10.04 -14.78 5.96
C MET A 72 10.54 -15.73 7.06
N ASP A 73 11.60 -16.49 6.79
CA ASP A 73 12.20 -17.42 7.75
C ASP A 73 12.99 -16.70 8.86
N ALA A 74 13.33 -15.43 8.66
CA ALA A 74 14.21 -14.68 9.55
C ALA A 74 13.49 -13.87 10.63
N VAL A 75 12.22 -13.53 10.45
CA VAL A 75 11.46 -12.64 11.33
C VAL A 75 10.11 -13.22 11.73
N SER A 76 9.56 -12.74 12.84
CA SER A 76 8.22 -13.11 13.33
C SER A 76 7.14 -12.07 12.99
N ILE A 77 7.55 -10.88 12.58
CA ILE A 77 6.64 -9.82 12.11
C ILE A 77 6.19 -10.07 10.67
N PRO A 78 5.04 -9.53 10.25
CA PRO A 78 4.51 -9.69 8.90
C PRO A 78 5.52 -9.31 7.81
N VAL A 79 5.56 -10.14 6.75
CA VAL A 79 6.39 -9.91 5.56
C VAL A 79 5.51 -9.55 4.37
N MET A 80 5.82 -8.42 3.76
CA MET A 80 5.20 -7.93 2.53
C MET A 80 6.14 -8.16 1.35
N ALA A 81 5.59 -8.37 0.16
CA ALA A 81 6.38 -8.43 -1.07
C ALA A 81 5.65 -7.73 -2.21
N LYS A 82 6.43 -7.21 -3.19
CA LYS A 82 5.88 -6.44 -4.31
C LYS A 82 5.67 -7.30 -5.54
N CYS A 83 4.51 -7.14 -6.19
CA CYS A 83 4.29 -7.58 -7.56
C CYS A 83 4.14 -6.38 -8.49
N ARG A 84 4.37 -6.58 -9.79
CA ARG A 84 4.12 -5.57 -10.82
C ARG A 84 2.63 -5.33 -10.99
N ILE A 85 2.25 -4.11 -11.31
CA ILE A 85 0.86 -3.77 -11.66
C ILE A 85 0.37 -4.68 -12.79
N GLY A 86 -0.79 -5.31 -12.59
CA GLY A 86 -1.44 -6.19 -13.57
C GLY A 86 -0.80 -7.58 -13.73
N HIS A 87 0.24 -7.94 -12.96
CA HIS A 87 0.94 -9.21 -13.13
C HIS A 87 0.35 -10.34 -12.28
N ILE A 88 -0.65 -11.03 -12.79
CA ILE A 88 -1.39 -12.10 -12.10
C ILE A 88 -0.45 -13.20 -11.57
N THR A 89 0.50 -13.66 -12.37
CA THR A 89 1.39 -14.78 -11.99
C THR A 89 2.30 -14.39 -10.82
N GLU A 90 2.90 -13.21 -10.80
CA GLU A 90 3.71 -12.76 -9.67
C GLU A 90 2.88 -12.73 -8.38
N ALA A 91 1.67 -12.18 -8.42
CA ALA A 91 0.78 -12.15 -7.26
C ALA A 91 0.40 -13.55 -6.79
N ARG A 92 0.10 -14.50 -7.70
CA ARG A 92 -0.21 -15.90 -7.35
C ARG A 92 0.99 -16.62 -6.74
N VAL A 93 2.20 -16.36 -7.22
CA VAL A 93 3.42 -16.94 -6.63
C VAL A 93 3.60 -16.44 -5.20
N LEU A 94 3.48 -15.12 -4.97
CA LEU A 94 3.61 -14.55 -3.63
C LEU A 94 2.50 -15.06 -2.68
N GLU A 95 1.26 -15.15 -3.14
CA GLU A 95 0.17 -15.76 -2.37
C GLU A 95 0.46 -17.20 -1.99
N ALA A 96 0.95 -18.01 -2.95
CA ALA A 96 1.31 -19.41 -2.71
C ALA A 96 2.51 -19.59 -1.76
N MET A 97 3.43 -18.62 -1.72
CA MET A 97 4.53 -18.57 -0.76
C MET A 97 4.05 -18.28 0.65
N GLY A 98 2.86 -17.69 0.81
CA GLY A 98 2.29 -17.34 2.11
C GLY A 98 2.77 -16.01 2.67
N VAL A 99 3.14 -15.05 1.82
CA VAL A 99 3.42 -13.68 2.30
C VAL A 99 2.19 -13.09 2.97
N ASP A 100 2.40 -12.24 3.96
CA ASP A 100 1.29 -11.65 4.73
C ASP A 100 0.56 -10.55 3.97
N TYR A 101 1.26 -9.84 3.08
CA TYR A 101 0.68 -8.80 2.20
C TYR A 101 1.37 -8.80 0.85
N ILE A 102 0.62 -8.43 -0.21
CA ILE A 102 1.17 -8.16 -1.53
C ILE A 102 1.01 -6.68 -1.84
N ASP A 103 2.10 -5.99 -2.17
CA ASP A 103 2.07 -4.62 -2.69
C ASP A 103 2.07 -4.66 -4.22
N GLU A 104 0.93 -4.36 -4.84
CA GLU A 104 0.85 -4.13 -6.29
C GLU A 104 1.40 -2.75 -6.58
N SER A 105 2.68 -2.71 -7.03
CA SER A 105 3.53 -1.54 -6.86
C SER A 105 3.96 -0.90 -8.18
N GLU A 106 3.76 0.42 -8.25
CA GLU A 106 4.27 1.30 -9.31
C GLU A 106 5.80 1.51 -9.27
N VAL A 107 6.47 1.10 -8.19
CA VAL A 107 7.95 1.12 -8.10
C VAL A 107 8.57 0.11 -9.06
N LEU A 108 7.86 -0.98 -9.32
CA LEU A 108 8.23 -1.96 -10.34
C LEU A 108 7.69 -1.53 -11.71
N THR A 109 8.29 -2.05 -12.77
CA THR A 109 7.81 -1.80 -14.14
C THR A 109 6.43 -2.44 -14.32
N PRO A 110 5.38 -1.70 -14.65
CA PRO A 110 4.06 -2.27 -14.87
C PRO A 110 4.07 -3.39 -15.91
N ALA A 111 3.29 -4.44 -15.69
CA ALA A 111 3.03 -5.49 -16.66
C ALA A 111 1.78 -5.16 -17.49
N ASP A 112 0.90 -4.32 -16.95
CA ASP A 112 -0.29 -3.81 -17.59
C ASP A 112 -0.43 -2.31 -17.27
N GLU A 113 -0.66 -1.48 -18.30
CA GLU A 113 -0.83 -0.03 -18.13
C GLU A 113 -2.29 0.36 -17.86
N GLU A 114 -3.24 -0.52 -18.18
CA GLU A 114 -4.68 -0.26 -18.05
C GLU A 114 -5.26 -0.87 -16.78
N TYR A 115 -4.93 -2.14 -16.50
CA TYR A 115 -5.60 -2.94 -15.48
C TYR A 115 -4.71 -3.21 -14.28
N HIS A 116 -5.28 -2.95 -13.10
CA HIS A 116 -4.78 -3.48 -11.84
C HIS A 116 -5.42 -4.84 -11.55
N LEU A 117 -4.80 -5.62 -10.67
CA LEU A 117 -5.35 -6.89 -10.22
C LEU A 117 -6.67 -6.70 -9.47
N LEU A 118 -7.62 -7.62 -9.66
CA LEU A 118 -8.81 -7.69 -8.83
C LEU A 118 -8.46 -8.42 -7.52
N LYS A 119 -8.31 -7.63 -6.42
CA LYS A 119 -7.80 -8.13 -5.13
C LYS A 119 -8.81 -9.03 -4.40
N SER A 120 -10.09 -8.97 -4.80
CA SER A 120 -11.12 -9.89 -4.31
C SER A 120 -10.85 -11.36 -4.69
N ASP A 121 -10.07 -11.61 -5.74
CA ASP A 121 -9.73 -12.95 -6.21
C ASP A 121 -8.63 -13.63 -5.39
N TYR A 122 -8.07 -12.93 -4.41
CA TYR A 122 -6.96 -13.38 -3.56
C TYR A 122 -7.40 -13.46 -2.10
N THR A 123 -6.78 -14.37 -1.36
CA THR A 123 -6.98 -14.49 0.09
C THR A 123 -6.07 -13.59 0.90
N VAL A 124 -4.92 -13.23 0.34
CA VAL A 124 -3.94 -12.32 0.94
C VAL A 124 -4.38 -10.85 0.78
N PRO A 125 -4.17 -9.99 1.79
CA PRO A 125 -4.44 -8.56 1.68
C PRO A 125 -3.46 -7.86 0.73
N PHE A 126 -3.96 -6.88 -0.03
CA PHE A 126 -3.17 -6.06 -0.94
C PHE A 126 -2.94 -4.65 -0.41
N VAL A 127 -1.73 -4.16 -0.65
CA VAL A 127 -1.32 -2.76 -0.50
C VAL A 127 -1.23 -2.11 -1.87
N CYS A 128 -1.69 -0.87 -2.01
CA CYS A 128 -1.61 -0.13 -3.27
C CYS A 128 -1.25 1.33 -3.04
N GLY A 129 -0.52 1.91 -3.98
CA GLY A 129 -0.19 3.33 -3.98
C GLY A 129 -1.34 4.22 -4.47
N CYS A 130 -1.48 5.42 -3.89
CA CYS A 130 -2.39 6.44 -4.38
C CYS A 130 -1.79 7.84 -4.25
N ARG A 131 -2.25 8.78 -5.09
CA ARG A 131 -1.89 10.21 -5.05
C ARG A 131 -3.05 11.09 -4.64
N ASN A 132 -4.28 10.63 -4.86
CA ASN A 132 -5.53 11.35 -4.66
C ASN A 132 -6.66 10.38 -4.33
N LEU A 133 -7.83 10.92 -3.99
CA LEU A 133 -9.00 10.14 -3.60
C LEU A 133 -9.54 9.28 -4.75
N GLY A 134 -9.43 9.72 -6.00
CA GLY A 134 -9.86 8.94 -7.15
C GLY A 134 -9.07 7.64 -7.31
N GLU A 135 -7.72 7.72 -7.23
CA GLU A 135 -6.87 6.52 -7.21
C GLU A 135 -7.16 5.64 -5.99
N ALA A 136 -7.25 6.25 -4.80
CA ALA A 136 -7.57 5.54 -3.56
C ALA A 136 -8.87 4.75 -3.67
N ALA A 137 -9.93 5.41 -4.14
CA ALA A 137 -11.25 4.80 -4.28
C ALA A 137 -11.27 3.66 -5.30
N ARG A 138 -10.55 3.78 -6.42
CA ARG A 138 -10.41 2.68 -7.39
C ARG A 138 -9.70 1.47 -6.77
N ARG A 139 -8.57 1.67 -6.09
CA ARG A 139 -7.85 0.57 -5.41
C ARG A 139 -8.71 -0.11 -4.34
N ILE A 140 -9.47 0.67 -3.55
CA ILE A 140 -10.43 0.14 -2.58
C ILE A 140 -11.54 -0.65 -3.29
N GLY A 141 -12.08 -0.14 -4.39
CA GLY A 141 -13.09 -0.81 -5.21
C GLY A 141 -12.62 -2.15 -5.78
N GLU A 142 -11.33 -2.27 -6.08
CA GLU A 142 -10.70 -3.53 -6.51
C GLU A 142 -10.42 -4.49 -5.34
N GLY A 143 -10.61 -4.07 -4.09
CA GLY A 143 -10.41 -4.87 -2.90
C GLY A 143 -9.07 -4.66 -2.17
N ALA A 144 -8.37 -3.54 -2.40
CA ALA A 144 -7.19 -3.19 -1.60
C ALA A 144 -7.56 -3.06 -0.12
N ALA A 145 -6.75 -3.66 0.75
CA ALA A 145 -6.93 -3.65 2.20
C ALA A 145 -6.11 -2.55 2.89
N MET A 146 -5.09 -2.04 2.21
CA MET A 146 -4.19 -1.00 2.69
C MET A 146 -3.82 -0.08 1.52
N LEU A 147 -3.69 1.21 1.81
CA LEU A 147 -3.16 2.19 0.89
C LEU A 147 -1.85 2.76 1.41
N ARG A 148 -1.06 3.29 0.51
CA ARG A 148 0.09 4.15 0.80
C ARG A 148 0.16 5.30 -0.19
N THR A 149 0.80 6.39 0.19
CA THR A 149 1.14 7.43 -0.78
C THR A 149 2.15 6.89 -1.78
N LYS A 150 2.07 7.34 -3.04
CA LYS A 150 3.09 7.01 -4.03
C LYS A 150 4.40 7.73 -3.73
N GLY A 151 4.33 9.00 -3.34
CA GLY A 151 5.51 9.79 -3.03
C GLY A 151 6.50 9.84 -4.18
N GLU A 152 7.77 9.94 -3.84
CA GLU A 152 8.89 9.89 -4.78
C GLU A 152 9.96 8.89 -4.28
N PRO A 153 9.75 7.57 -4.48
CA PRO A 153 10.62 6.54 -3.94
C PRO A 153 12.07 6.69 -4.42
N GLY A 154 13.03 6.43 -3.53
CA GLY A 154 14.45 6.43 -3.84
C GLY A 154 15.11 7.81 -3.89
N THR A 155 14.39 8.89 -3.57
CA THR A 155 14.97 10.25 -3.55
C THR A 155 15.34 10.75 -2.16
N GLY A 156 14.75 10.17 -1.10
CA GLY A 156 14.84 10.72 0.26
C GLY A 156 14.10 12.05 0.44
N ASN A 157 13.32 12.49 -0.57
CA ASN A 157 12.50 13.69 -0.52
C ASN A 157 11.06 13.34 -0.18
N ILE A 158 10.60 13.74 1.00
CA ILE A 158 9.27 13.43 1.51
C ILE A 158 8.15 14.34 0.94
N VAL A 159 8.47 15.43 0.27
CA VAL A 159 7.50 16.47 -0.16
C VAL A 159 6.34 15.88 -0.95
N GLU A 160 6.59 14.95 -1.87
CA GLU A 160 5.54 14.31 -2.66
C GLU A 160 4.64 13.39 -1.82
N ALA A 161 5.20 12.67 -0.86
CA ALA A 161 4.41 11.84 0.06
C ALA A 161 3.47 12.71 0.91
N VAL A 162 3.97 13.84 1.44
CA VAL A 162 3.16 14.83 2.18
C VAL A 162 2.06 15.40 1.28
N ARG A 163 2.39 15.78 0.04
CA ARG A 163 1.42 16.31 -0.91
C ARG A 163 0.30 15.33 -1.18
N HIS A 164 0.61 14.06 -1.45
CA HIS A 164 -0.38 13.03 -1.71
C HIS A 164 -1.26 12.75 -0.49
N MET A 165 -0.67 12.68 0.71
CA MET A 165 -1.43 12.48 1.94
C MET A 165 -2.41 13.65 2.17
N ARG A 166 -1.94 14.89 2.05
CA ARG A 166 -2.78 16.09 2.18
C ARG A 166 -3.87 16.14 1.12
N GLN A 167 -3.56 15.75 -0.12
CA GLN A 167 -4.54 15.69 -1.21
C GLN A 167 -5.67 14.72 -0.87
N VAL A 168 -5.35 13.49 -0.47
CA VAL A 168 -6.36 12.50 -0.08
C VAL A 168 -7.20 13.00 1.09
N ASN A 169 -6.56 13.51 2.15
CA ASN A 169 -7.27 13.96 3.35
C ASN A 169 -8.18 15.16 3.05
N SER A 170 -7.75 16.13 2.24
CA SER A 170 -8.56 17.28 1.86
C SER A 170 -9.76 16.88 0.99
N GLU A 171 -9.58 15.93 0.09
CA GLU A 171 -10.67 15.40 -0.75
C GLU A 171 -11.68 14.58 0.05
N VAL A 172 -11.23 13.80 1.04
CA VAL A 172 -12.11 13.13 2.00
C VAL A 172 -12.91 14.13 2.80
N ALA A 173 -12.27 15.18 3.35
CA ALA A 173 -12.95 16.23 4.09
C ALA A 173 -14.00 16.95 3.23
N LYS A 174 -13.66 17.29 1.97
CA LYS A 174 -14.59 17.87 0.99
C LYS A 174 -15.79 16.96 0.74
N LEU A 175 -15.54 15.66 0.51
CA LEU A 175 -16.58 14.67 0.26
C LEU A 175 -17.54 14.52 1.46
N THR A 176 -17.02 14.58 2.68
CA THR A 176 -17.80 14.41 3.92
C THR A 176 -18.91 15.47 4.06
N VAL A 177 -18.67 16.70 3.60
CA VAL A 177 -19.63 17.82 3.67
C VAL A 177 -20.40 18.06 2.37
N MET A 178 -20.10 17.28 1.32
CA MET A 178 -20.74 17.42 0.00
C MET A 178 -22.20 16.98 0.06
N PRO A 179 -23.15 17.66 -0.59
CA PRO A 179 -24.53 17.19 -0.77
C PRO A 179 -24.62 15.82 -1.44
N ASP A 180 -25.61 15.01 -1.10
CA ASP A 180 -25.73 13.63 -1.61
C ASP A 180 -25.95 13.58 -3.13
N ASP A 181 -26.65 14.54 -3.68
CA ASP A 181 -26.94 14.68 -5.11
C ASP A 181 -25.70 15.08 -5.95
N GLU A 182 -24.67 15.61 -5.32
CA GLU A 182 -23.40 15.95 -5.98
C GLU A 182 -22.41 14.79 -6.05
N ILE A 183 -22.55 13.75 -5.21
CA ILE A 183 -21.57 12.64 -5.10
C ILE A 183 -21.39 11.92 -6.43
N MET A 184 -22.49 11.69 -7.19
CA MET A 184 -22.40 11.00 -8.49
C MET A 184 -21.60 11.80 -9.51
N THR A 185 -21.77 13.13 -9.53
CA THR A 185 -20.99 14.02 -10.40
C THR A 185 -19.53 14.00 -10.01
N PHE A 186 -19.25 14.12 -8.72
CA PHE A 186 -17.88 14.06 -8.20
C PHE A 186 -17.20 12.70 -8.47
N ALA A 187 -17.94 11.58 -8.32
CA ALA A 187 -17.45 10.25 -8.64
C ALA A 187 -17.00 10.14 -10.12
N LYS A 188 -17.82 10.71 -11.03
CA LYS A 188 -17.50 10.78 -12.45
C LYS A 188 -16.25 11.65 -12.73
N GLU A 189 -16.14 12.81 -12.08
CA GLU A 189 -15.03 13.74 -12.27
C GLU A 189 -13.68 13.13 -11.87
N ILE A 190 -13.62 12.43 -10.72
CA ILE A 190 -12.39 11.83 -10.22
C ILE A 190 -12.19 10.37 -10.65
N GLY A 191 -13.12 9.83 -11.44
CA GLY A 191 -13.08 8.45 -11.93
C GLY A 191 -13.11 7.42 -10.80
N ALA A 192 -13.95 7.63 -9.78
CA ALA A 192 -14.06 6.78 -8.59
C ALA A 192 -15.35 5.97 -8.58
N PRO A 193 -15.37 4.74 -7.99
CA PRO A 193 -16.58 4.00 -7.77
C PRO A 193 -17.51 4.73 -6.77
N TYR A 194 -18.75 4.97 -7.17
CA TYR A 194 -19.73 5.70 -6.36
C TYR A 194 -19.93 5.11 -4.97
N GLU A 195 -20.07 3.78 -4.87
CA GLU A 195 -20.32 3.08 -3.60
C GLU A 195 -19.17 3.28 -2.60
N VAL A 196 -17.93 3.34 -3.11
CA VAL A 196 -16.75 3.61 -2.26
C VAL A 196 -16.82 5.04 -1.73
N LEU A 197 -17.10 6.03 -2.59
CA LEU A 197 -17.25 7.43 -2.15
C LEU A 197 -18.40 7.60 -1.16
N LYS A 198 -19.54 6.96 -1.40
CA LYS A 198 -20.67 6.97 -0.46
C LYS A 198 -20.27 6.43 0.90
N SER A 199 -19.57 5.30 0.93
CA SER A 199 -19.04 4.72 2.18
C SER A 199 -18.03 5.65 2.88
N ILE A 200 -17.15 6.32 2.14
CA ILE A 200 -16.19 7.28 2.71
C ILE A 200 -16.93 8.48 3.32
N LYS A 201 -17.92 9.02 2.61
CA LYS A 201 -18.75 10.12 3.11
C LYS A 201 -19.46 9.75 4.40
N ASP A 202 -20.15 8.60 4.43
CA ASP A 202 -20.96 8.16 5.56
C ASP A 202 -20.11 7.90 6.82
N ASN A 203 -18.83 7.48 6.64
CA ASN A 203 -17.91 7.19 7.74
C ASN A 203 -16.94 8.35 8.04
N GLY A 204 -16.88 9.39 7.22
CA GLY A 204 -15.97 10.53 7.36
C GLY A 204 -14.48 10.18 7.19
N ARG A 205 -14.17 8.99 6.67
CA ARG A 205 -12.79 8.49 6.51
C ARG A 205 -12.67 7.40 5.46
N LEU A 206 -11.45 7.12 5.02
CA LEU A 206 -11.19 5.93 4.21
C LEU A 206 -11.54 4.66 4.98
N PRO A 207 -12.13 3.64 4.32
CA PRO A 207 -12.45 2.35 4.95
C PRO A 207 -11.24 1.42 5.13
N VAL A 208 -10.03 1.90 4.79
CA VAL A 208 -8.75 1.20 4.88
C VAL A 208 -7.66 2.15 5.37
N VAL A 209 -6.60 1.59 5.95
CA VAL A 209 -5.43 2.36 6.42
C VAL A 209 -4.70 2.96 5.24
N ASN A 210 -4.18 4.17 5.39
CA ASN A 210 -3.32 4.84 4.42
C ASN A 210 -1.99 5.23 5.08
N PHE A 211 -0.88 4.75 4.54
CA PHE A 211 0.47 5.00 5.04
C PHE A 211 1.18 6.07 4.21
N ALA A 212 1.98 6.90 4.87
CA ALA A 212 2.92 7.77 4.17
C ALA A 212 4.10 6.93 3.65
N ALA A 213 4.36 6.98 2.35
CA ALA A 213 5.45 6.27 1.69
C ALA A 213 5.99 7.06 0.49
N GLY A 214 7.19 6.69 0.04
CA GLY A 214 7.88 7.30 -1.08
C GLY A 214 8.67 8.55 -0.70
N GLY A 215 9.99 8.36 -0.54
CA GLY A 215 10.92 9.39 -0.09
C GLY A 215 11.15 9.44 1.43
N VAL A 216 10.55 8.52 2.18
CA VAL A 216 10.78 8.36 3.63
C VAL A 216 12.05 7.52 3.84
N ALA A 217 13.18 8.18 4.14
CA ALA A 217 14.48 7.55 4.15
C ALA A 217 15.15 7.49 5.54
N THR A 218 14.62 8.21 6.54
CA THR A 218 15.21 8.27 7.88
C THR A 218 14.14 8.24 8.97
N CYS A 219 14.53 7.76 10.16
CA CYS A 219 13.64 7.74 11.33
C CYS A 219 13.13 9.13 11.74
N LEU A 220 13.84 10.20 11.46
CA LEU A 220 13.39 11.56 11.72
C LEU A 220 12.14 11.93 10.91
N LEU A 221 11.94 11.32 9.74
CA LEU A 221 10.75 11.55 8.91
C LEU A 221 9.53 10.78 9.43
N TYR A 222 9.72 9.71 10.19
CA TYR A 222 8.62 8.95 10.83
C TYR A 222 8.00 9.72 12.01
N THR A 223 8.74 10.63 12.60
CA THR A 223 8.30 11.47 13.73
C THR A 223 7.90 12.89 13.30
N SER A 224 7.94 13.18 11.99
CA SER A 224 7.54 14.47 11.45
C SER A 224 6.01 14.62 11.41
N ASP A 225 5.53 15.86 11.37
CA ASP A 225 4.10 16.23 11.28
C ASP A 225 3.33 15.51 10.18
N ALA A 226 4.01 15.00 9.15
CA ALA A 226 3.39 14.22 8.09
C ALA A 226 2.84 12.86 8.56
N ALA A 227 3.49 12.24 9.56
CA ALA A 227 2.99 11.03 10.19
C ALA A 227 1.87 11.36 11.21
N ASP A 228 1.97 12.50 11.90
CA ASP A 228 0.98 12.97 12.87
C ASP A 228 -0.33 13.43 12.22
N ASP A 229 -0.27 14.09 11.06
CA ASP A 229 -1.47 14.52 10.33
C ASP A 229 -2.32 13.35 9.80
N SER A 230 -1.77 12.14 9.71
CA SER A 230 -2.53 10.94 9.41
C SER A 230 -3.32 10.39 10.62
N LEU A 231 -3.05 10.93 11.82
CA LEU A 231 -3.64 10.51 13.10
C LEU A 231 -4.72 11.47 13.62
N ARG A 232 -4.98 12.60 12.94
CA ARG A 232 -6.01 13.58 13.32
C ARG A 232 -7.25 13.50 12.49
#